data_2bdc9232f04de90b1dbb033a64a81341
#
_entry.id   2bdc9232f04de90b1dbb033a64a81341
#
_cell.length_a   1.000
_cell.length_b   1.000
_cell.length_c   1.000
_cell.angle_alpha   90.00
_cell.angle_beta   90.00
_cell.angle_gamma   90.00
#
_symmetry.space_group_name_H-M   'P 1'
#
loop_
_entity.id
_entity.type
_entity.pdbx_description
1 polymer ?
#
loop_
_entity_poly.entity_id
_entity_poly.type
_entity_poly.pdbx_seq_one_letter_code
_entity_poly.pdbx_strand_id
1 'polypeptide(L)'
;MAMTEIPSGQSPRNEQAVDGLAAAACLFHGFSDPSRIAILRHLALGEHRVVDLTAHLALAQSTVSKHLACLRDCGLVTSRPEGRATVYTLNHEEALTDLWVAAERLLAATGEAVTLCPNYGTDSLLSPDDTKDAR
;
A
#
# COMPACT_ATOMS: atom_id res chain seq x y z
N MET A 1 -27.42 -26.78 -28.30
CA MET A 1 -26.47 -27.06 -28.46
C MET A 1 -25.31 -26.22 -28.51
N ALA A 2 -24.97 -25.78 -29.55
CA ALA A 2 -23.76 -25.04 -29.66
C ALA A 2 -23.74 -23.83 -28.80
N MET A 3 -24.86 -23.27 -28.54
CA MET A 3 -24.85 -22.07 -27.83
C MET A 3 -24.36 -22.24 -26.43
N THR A 4 -24.44 -23.40 -25.88
CA THR A 4 -23.97 -23.54 -24.55
C THR A 4 -22.50 -23.41 -24.49
N GLU A 5 -21.82 -23.76 -25.55
CA GLU A 5 -20.43 -23.66 -25.51
C GLU A 5 -19.96 -22.30 -25.69
N ILE A 6 -20.72 -21.47 -26.30
CA ILE A 6 -20.30 -20.13 -26.58
C ILE A 6 -19.89 -19.41 -25.33
N PRO A 7 -20.73 -19.36 -24.30
CA PRO A 7 -20.33 -18.67 -23.11
C PRO A 7 -19.11 -19.28 -22.48
N SER A 8 -19.04 -20.59 -22.46
CA SER A 8 -17.93 -21.17 -21.79
C SER A 8 -16.66 -20.93 -22.57
N GLY A 9 -16.77 -20.86 -23.86
CA GLY A 9 -15.58 -20.62 -24.66
C GLY A 9 -14.96 -19.29 -24.40
N GLN A 10 -15.77 -18.29 -24.14
CA GLN A 10 -15.21 -17.02 -23.91
C GLN A 10 -15.02 -16.75 -22.50
N SER A 11 -15.74 -17.39 -21.66
CA SER A 11 -15.70 -17.10 -20.29
C SER A 11 -14.34 -17.09 -19.63
N PRO A 12 -13.48 -18.04 -19.89
CA PRO A 12 -12.22 -18.05 -19.18
C PRO A 12 -11.42 -16.78 -19.38
N ARG A 13 -11.35 -16.32 -20.61
CA ARG A 13 -10.60 -15.12 -20.88
C ARG A 13 -11.23 -13.92 -20.27
N ASN A 14 -12.52 -13.81 -20.34
CA ASN A 14 -13.21 -12.69 -19.77
C ASN A 14 -13.11 -12.71 -18.27
N GLU A 15 -13.24 -13.86 -17.68
CA GLU A 15 -13.14 -13.96 -16.25
C GLU A 15 -11.77 -13.58 -15.77
N GLN A 16 -10.75 -14.01 -16.46
CA GLN A 16 -9.42 -13.63 -16.07
C GLN A 16 -9.20 -12.16 -16.21
N ALA A 17 -9.74 -11.55 -17.25
CA ALA A 17 -9.61 -10.11 -17.41
C ALA A 17 -10.33 -9.37 -16.31
N VAL A 18 -11.54 -9.81 -15.96
CA VAL A 18 -12.28 -9.17 -14.90
C VAL A 18 -11.58 -9.37 -13.58
N ASP A 19 -11.08 -10.58 -13.32
CA ASP A 19 -10.35 -10.84 -12.11
C ASP A 19 -9.10 -9.98 -12.03
N GLY A 20 -8.43 -9.79 -13.15
CA GLY A 20 -7.26 -8.93 -13.17
C GLY A 20 -7.59 -7.50 -12.84
N LEU A 21 -8.71 -7.01 -13.37
CA LEU A 21 -9.11 -5.66 -13.04
C LEU A 21 -9.53 -5.52 -11.59
N ALA A 22 -10.17 -6.54 -11.05
CA ALA A 22 -10.55 -6.50 -9.65
C ALA A 22 -9.31 -6.52 -8.76
N ALA A 23 -8.31 -7.29 -9.14
CA ALA A 23 -7.08 -7.34 -8.37
C ALA A 23 -6.37 -5.98 -8.43
N ALA A 24 -6.35 -5.36 -9.60
CA ALA A 24 -5.75 -4.05 -9.73
C ALA A 24 -6.51 -3.02 -8.90
N ALA A 25 -7.83 -3.10 -8.93
CA ALA A 25 -8.63 -2.17 -8.13
C ALA A 25 -8.36 -2.38 -6.64
N CYS A 26 -8.21 -3.61 -6.21
CA CYS A 26 -7.90 -3.89 -4.82
C CYS A 26 -6.55 -3.27 -4.45
N LEU A 27 -5.58 -3.41 -5.33
CA LEU A 27 -4.27 -2.81 -5.10
C LEU A 27 -4.39 -1.31 -4.91
N PHE A 28 -5.09 -0.64 -5.83
CA PHE A 28 -5.21 0.80 -5.74
C PHE A 28 -6.08 1.23 -4.58
N HIS A 29 -7.02 0.40 -4.18
CA HIS A 29 -7.78 0.68 -2.98
C HIS A 29 -6.87 0.74 -1.76
N GLY A 30 -5.87 -0.12 -1.71
CA GLY A 30 -4.90 -0.08 -0.62
C GLY A 30 -4.17 1.24 -0.58
N PHE A 31 -4.05 1.94 -1.69
CA PHE A 31 -3.37 3.22 -1.73
C PHE A 31 -4.33 4.40 -1.71
N SER A 32 -5.60 4.18 -1.49
CA SER A 32 -6.56 5.26 -1.63
C SER A 32 -6.81 6.04 -0.34
N ASP A 33 -6.03 5.80 0.68
CA ASP A 33 -6.21 6.47 1.95
C ASP A 33 -4.85 6.93 2.47
N PRO A 34 -4.74 8.20 2.87
CA PRO A 34 -3.44 8.70 3.33
C PRO A 34 -2.86 7.92 4.50
N SER A 35 -3.71 7.44 5.40
CA SER A 35 -3.22 6.67 6.53
C SER A 35 -2.63 5.35 6.08
N ARG A 36 -3.25 4.72 5.09
CA ARG A 36 -2.68 3.47 4.59
C ARG A 36 -1.35 3.70 3.90
N ILE A 37 -1.24 4.79 3.15
CA ILE A 37 0.04 5.11 2.54
C ILE A 37 1.09 5.34 3.61
N ALA A 38 0.73 6.05 4.67
CA ALA A 38 1.67 6.30 5.76
C ALA A 38 2.11 4.99 6.42
N ILE A 39 1.17 4.07 6.61
CA ILE A 39 1.51 2.77 7.19
C ILE A 39 2.52 2.05 6.29
N LEU A 40 2.25 2.04 5.00
CA LEU A 40 3.15 1.36 4.08
C LEU A 40 4.54 2.00 4.09
N ARG A 41 4.60 3.32 4.19
CA ARG A 41 5.90 3.97 4.23
C ARG A 41 6.67 3.61 5.49
N HIS A 42 5.99 3.50 6.62
CA HIS A 42 6.66 3.08 7.83
C HIS A 42 7.13 1.64 7.73
N LEU A 43 6.31 0.78 7.16
CA LEU A 43 6.71 -0.61 7.01
C LEU A 43 7.85 -0.77 6.02
N ALA A 44 8.00 0.15 5.10
CA ALA A 44 9.14 0.12 4.20
C ALA A 44 10.45 0.38 4.93
N LEU A 45 10.37 0.98 6.11
CA LEU A 45 11.56 1.19 6.92
C LEU A 45 11.90 -0.01 7.79
N GLY A 46 10.98 -0.97 7.89
CA GLY A 46 11.20 -2.16 8.70
C GLY A 46 9.91 -2.66 9.25
N GLU A 47 9.93 -3.84 9.83
CA GLU A 47 8.71 -4.42 10.38
C GLU A 47 8.28 -3.67 11.62
N HIS A 48 6.99 -3.65 11.87
CA HIS A 48 6.42 -2.94 12.99
C HIS A 48 5.27 -3.72 13.59
N ARG A 49 5.07 -3.54 14.88
CA ARG A 49 3.88 -4.05 15.54
C ARG A 49 2.79 -2.99 15.42
N VAL A 50 1.54 -3.40 15.66
CA VAL A 50 0.44 -2.45 15.59
C VAL A 50 0.67 -1.30 16.55
N VAL A 51 1.16 -1.60 17.75
CA VAL A 51 1.33 -0.55 18.74
C VAL A 51 2.39 0.45 18.28
N ASP A 52 3.40 -0.01 17.55
CA ASP A 52 4.41 0.91 17.05
C ASP A 52 3.81 1.85 16.01
N LEU A 53 2.98 1.31 15.14
CA LEU A 53 2.37 2.12 14.13
C LEU A 53 1.40 3.14 14.73
N THR A 54 0.65 2.75 15.75
CA THR A 54 -0.24 3.70 16.38
C THR A 54 0.54 4.83 17.00
N ALA A 55 1.68 4.51 17.60
CA ALA A 55 2.49 5.55 18.21
C ALA A 55 3.06 6.50 17.16
N HIS A 56 3.54 5.94 16.06
CA HIS A 56 4.14 6.77 15.03
C HIS A 56 3.12 7.61 14.29
N LEU A 57 1.93 7.09 14.10
CA LEU A 57 0.95 7.76 13.25
C LEU A 57 -0.11 8.52 14.03
N ALA A 58 -0.11 8.38 15.35
CA ALA A 58 -1.09 9.05 16.18
C ALA A 58 -2.51 8.67 15.77
N LEU A 59 -2.73 7.42 15.47
CA LEU A 59 -4.03 6.92 15.11
C LEU A 59 -4.50 5.93 16.16
N ALA A 60 -5.81 5.74 16.24
CA ALA A 60 -6.35 4.75 17.14
C ALA A 60 -5.95 3.35 16.69
N GLN A 61 -5.77 2.46 17.64
CA GLN A 61 -5.37 1.11 17.33
C GLN A 61 -6.38 0.42 16.42
N SER A 62 -7.66 0.63 16.66
CA SER A 62 -8.68 0.00 15.84
C SER A 62 -8.59 0.48 14.40
N THR A 63 -8.26 1.75 14.21
CA THR A 63 -8.11 2.30 12.87
C THR A 63 -6.91 1.68 12.17
N VAL A 64 -5.78 1.59 12.86
CA VAL A 64 -4.58 1.00 12.27
C VAL A 64 -4.85 -0.46 11.95
N SER A 65 -5.52 -1.18 12.84
CA SER A 65 -5.80 -2.59 12.61
C SER A 65 -6.68 -2.78 11.38
N LYS A 66 -7.67 -1.92 11.19
CA LYS A 66 -8.52 -2.03 10.01
C LYS A 66 -7.73 -1.77 8.73
N HIS A 67 -6.87 -0.77 8.76
CA HIS A 67 -6.05 -0.48 7.59
C HIS A 67 -5.10 -1.64 7.29
N LEU A 68 -4.50 -2.22 8.32
CA LEU A 68 -3.60 -3.33 8.12
C LEU A 68 -4.34 -4.55 7.55
N ALA A 69 -5.57 -4.78 8.00
CA ALA A 69 -6.36 -5.87 7.44
C ALA A 69 -6.63 -5.65 5.97
N CYS A 70 -6.94 -4.42 5.60
CA CYS A 70 -7.16 -4.09 4.20
C CYS A 70 -5.90 -4.31 3.38
N LEU A 71 -4.76 -3.86 3.89
CA LEU A 71 -3.50 -4.00 3.17
C LEU A 71 -3.09 -5.46 3.06
N ARG A 72 -3.38 -6.26 4.09
CA ARG A 72 -3.08 -7.67 4.02
C ARG A 72 -3.96 -8.37 3.00
N ASP A 73 -5.24 -8.00 2.95
CA ASP A 73 -6.14 -8.59 1.98
C ASP A 73 -5.72 -8.28 0.55
N CYS A 74 -5.10 -7.13 0.36
CA CYS A 74 -4.62 -6.77 -0.97
C CYS A 74 -3.23 -7.32 -1.25
N GLY A 75 -2.64 -8.04 -0.30
CA GLY A 75 -1.35 -8.66 -0.55
C GLY A 75 -0.17 -7.73 -0.38
N LEU A 76 -0.38 -6.55 0.19
CA LEU A 76 0.70 -5.58 0.33
C LEU A 76 1.48 -5.76 1.61
N VAL A 77 0.92 -6.39 2.61
CA VAL A 77 1.63 -6.65 3.85
C VAL A 77 1.38 -8.08 4.29
N THR A 78 2.29 -8.60 5.09
CA THR A 78 2.10 -9.90 5.73
C THR A 78 2.24 -9.69 7.22
N SER A 79 1.77 -10.65 7.98
CA SER A 79 1.84 -10.56 9.42
C SER A 79 2.29 -11.88 10.00
N ARG A 80 2.91 -11.82 11.16
CA ARG A 80 3.28 -13.00 11.90
C ARG A 80 3.14 -12.73 13.38
N PRO A 81 2.86 -13.76 14.15
CA PRO A 81 2.80 -13.56 15.60
C PRO A 81 4.19 -13.46 16.18
N GLU A 82 4.33 -12.69 17.23
CA GLU A 82 5.57 -12.61 17.95
C GLU A 82 5.20 -12.40 19.41
N GLY A 83 5.19 -13.47 20.18
CA GLY A 83 4.67 -13.40 21.52
C GLY A 83 3.19 -13.10 21.49
N ARG A 84 2.78 -12.07 22.19
CA ARG A 84 1.39 -11.67 22.18
C ARG A 84 1.11 -10.61 21.15
N ALA A 85 2.12 -10.18 20.45
CA ALA A 85 1.96 -9.13 19.47
C ALA A 85 1.90 -9.72 18.07
N THR A 86 1.44 -8.92 17.14
CA THR A 86 1.48 -9.25 15.73
C THR A 86 2.40 -8.25 15.05
N VAL A 87 3.34 -8.77 14.29
CA VAL A 87 4.31 -7.95 13.58
C VAL A 87 3.95 -7.95 12.12
N TYR A 88 3.94 -6.77 11.53
CA TYR A 88 3.59 -6.61 10.13
C TYR A 88 4.82 -6.24 9.33
N THR A 89 4.90 -6.78 8.12
CA THR A 89 6.03 -6.59 7.23
C THR A 89 5.50 -6.26 5.85
N LEU A 90 6.21 -5.39 5.18
CA LEU A 90 5.86 -5.06 3.80
C LEU A 90 6.14 -6.26 2.92
N ASN A 91 5.22 -6.54 2.01
CA ASN A 91 5.37 -7.63 1.07
C ASN A 91 5.82 -7.05 -0.25
N HIS A 92 6.72 -7.73 -0.95
CA HIS A 92 7.16 -7.29 -2.28
C HIS A 92 7.65 -5.85 -2.28
N GLU A 93 8.58 -5.57 -1.40
CA GLU A 93 9.02 -4.20 -1.17
C GLU A 93 9.59 -3.57 -2.42
N GLU A 94 10.32 -4.34 -3.20
CA GLU A 94 10.95 -3.79 -4.38
C GLU A 94 9.92 -3.34 -5.40
N ALA A 95 8.93 -4.18 -5.67
CA ALA A 95 7.89 -3.83 -6.62
C ALA A 95 7.08 -2.64 -6.14
N LEU A 96 6.85 -2.57 -4.83
CA LEU A 96 6.10 -1.45 -4.28
C LEU A 96 6.87 -0.15 -4.45
N THR A 97 8.17 -0.20 -4.24
CA THR A 97 9.01 0.98 -4.43
C THR A 97 8.96 1.43 -5.89
N ASP A 98 9.01 0.49 -6.82
CA ASP A 98 8.90 0.84 -8.23
C ASP A 98 7.58 1.53 -8.53
N LEU A 99 6.51 1.04 -7.95
CA LEU A 99 5.21 1.65 -8.17
C LEU A 99 5.18 3.06 -7.61
N TRP A 100 5.77 3.26 -6.44
CA TRP A 100 5.81 4.58 -5.84
C TRP A 100 6.61 5.56 -6.67
N VAL A 101 7.73 5.11 -7.25
CA VAL A 101 8.53 5.98 -8.11
C VAL A 101 7.69 6.43 -9.30
N ALA A 102 6.96 5.49 -9.88
CA ALA A 102 6.11 5.85 -11.01
C ALA A 102 4.99 6.81 -10.59
N ALA A 103 4.43 6.58 -9.40
CA ALA A 103 3.38 7.46 -8.91
C ALA A 103 3.91 8.85 -8.65
N GLU A 104 5.13 8.95 -8.14
CA GLU A 104 5.72 10.26 -7.91
C GLU A 104 5.86 11.02 -9.21
N ARG A 105 6.30 10.33 -10.26
CA ARG A 105 6.44 10.99 -11.55
C ARG A 105 5.09 11.43 -12.09
N LEU A 106 4.08 10.60 -11.92
CA LEU A 106 2.76 10.95 -12.39
C LEU A 106 2.22 12.15 -11.63
N LEU A 107 2.41 12.16 -10.31
CA LEU A 107 1.95 13.26 -9.50
C LEU A 107 2.67 14.55 -9.87
N ALA A 108 3.97 14.47 -10.10
CA ALA A 108 4.72 15.65 -10.50
C ALA A 108 4.20 16.19 -11.81
N ALA A 109 3.82 15.30 -12.72
CA ALA A 109 3.30 15.73 -14.01
C ALA A 109 1.97 16.45 -13.86
N THR A 110 1.22 16.15 -12.82
CA THR A 110 -0.06 16.81 -12.60
C THR A 110 0.07 18.03 -11.69
N GLY A 111 1.29 18.38 -11.32
CA GLY A 111 1.50 19.54 -10.50
C GLY A 111 1.51 19.28 -9.01
N GLU A 112 1.44 18.02 -8.63
CA GLU A 112 1.37 17.67 -7.23
C GLU A 112 2.61 16.88 -6.85
N ALA A 113 3.75 17.50 -6.82
CA ALA A 113 4.97 16.80 -6.53
C ALA A 113 4.96 16.31 -5.08
N VAL A 114 5.12 15.03 -4.90
CA VAL A 114 5.07 14.40 -3.60
C VAL A 114 6.14 13.33 -3.54
N THR A 115 6.74 13.14 -2.40
CA THR A 115 7.71 12.07 -2.22
C THR A 115 7.04 10.93 -1.48
N LEU A 116 6.90 9.81 -2.15
CA LEU A 116 6.31 8.63 -1.55
C LEU A 116 7.34 7.65 -1.09
N CYS A 117 8.43 7.53 -1.83
CA CYS A 117 9.43 6.56 -1.50
C CYS A 117 10.15 6.94 -0.22
N PRO A 118 10.33 6.01 0.68
CA PRO A 118 11.10 6.30 1.87
C PRO A 118 12.53 6.37 1.45
N ASN A 119 13.09 7.49 1.48
CA ASN A 119 14.41 7.61 1.10
C ASN A 119 15.27 7.19 2.18
N TYR A 120 16.46 7.49 2.09
CA TYR A 120 17.34 7.11 2.99
C TYR A 120 17.13 7.82 4.22
N GLY A 121 16.66 7.34 5.15
CA GLY A 121 16.53 7.97 6.37
C GLY A 121 15.16 8.43 6.60
N THR A 122 14.80 8.48 7.83
CA THR A 122 13.48 8.84 8.21
C THR A 122 13.23 10.30 8.09
N ASP A 123 14.29 11.06 7.87
CA ASP A 123 14.10 12.49 7.79
C ASP A 123 13.12 12.89 6.76
N SER A 124 13.17 12.22 5.64
CA SER A 124 12.27 12.61 4.58
C SER A 124 10.83 12.31 4.94
N LEU A 125 10.63 11.49 5.94
CA LEU A 125 9.27 11.18 6.34
C LEU A 125 8.78 12.09 7.43
N LEU A 126 9.69 12.63 8.18
CA LEU A 126 9.32 13.33 9.38
C LEU A 126 9.57 14.80 9.40
N SER A 127 10.14 15.32 8.38
CA SER A 127 10.48 16.71 8.46
C SER A 127 9.91 17.52 7.36
N PRO A 128 8.68 17.72 7.42
CA PRO A 128 8.08 18.67 6.52
C PRO A 128 8.61 20.04 6.76
N ASP A 129 9.13 20.25 7.94
CA ASP A 129 9.66 21.55 8.21
C ASP A 129 10.83 21.90 7.40
N ASP A 130 11.54 20.88 6.99
CA ASP A 130 12.68 21.18 6.19
C ASP A 130 12.32 21.93 4.98
N THR A 131 11.17 21.61 4.44
CA THR A 131 10.79 22.29 3.25
C THR A 131 10.55 23.74 3.55
N LYS A 132 9.99 23.97 4.70
CA LYS A 132 9.72 25.32 5.00
C LYS A 132 10.98 26.09 5.22
N ASP A 133 11.93 25.43 5.80
CA ASP A 133 13.17 26.11 6.00
C ASP A 133 13.89 26.36 4.73
N ALA A 134 13.61 25.61 3.75
CA ALA A 134 14.27 25.80 2.50
C ALA A 134 13.96 27.15 1.91
N ARG A 135 12.97 27.84 2.40
CA ARG A 135 12.72 29.16 1.89
C ARG A 135 13.79 30.10 2.23
#